data_22ed9902f7808d159438bb7821f9a0ba
#
_entry.id   22ed9902f7808d159438bb7821f9a0ba
#
_cell.length_a   1.000
_cell.length_b   1.000
_cell.length_c   1.000
_cell.angle_alpha   90.00
_cell.angle_beta   90.00
_cell.angle_gamma   90.00
#
_symmetry.space_group_name_H-M   'P 1'
#
loop_
_entity.id
_entity.type
_entity.pdbx_description
1 polymer ?
#
loop_
_entity_poly.entity_id
_entity_poly.type
_entity_poly.pdbx_seq_one_letter_code
_entity_poly.pdbx_strand_id
1 'polypeptide(L)'
;EMCIRDRENNLPFDIVIQTISTESPTVEAERPTLELAGNFHITDDDLGVGGPKQKYARNIEAIRTLFKLEDEHRGATAEEQQVLSQYVGWGGLADAFDPGKDSWAKEYAELKGLLSEDEYAAARSSTLNAHYTSPVVIRSIYDAVEKMGFQSGNILEPSMGAGNFFGMLPTSMADSRLYGVELDSITGRIAKKLYPQADITVAGFETTDRRDFYDLAVGNVPFGQYRVNDKAYNKLGFSIHNYFFAKAIDQVRPGGIVAFVTSRYTMDSKDSTARKHMAERADLLGAIRLPNNAFRANAGTDVVSDIIFLQKRDRPADIEPAWVQLGKTEDGFAINQYFVDHPEMVLGNLELESTQYGHDLTVAPIDGTSLADQLAEAVQHIEGNYTAVEIAAPDVADVEAVSYTHLRAHE
;
A
#
# COMPACT_ATOMS: atom_id res chain seq x y z
N GLU A 1 71.32 -40.62 -24.18
CA GLU A 1 72.66 -40.68 -24.72
C GLU A 1 72.81 -39.96 -26.07
N MET A 2 73.70 -39.00 -26.05
CA MET A 2 74.57 -38.52 -27.13
C MET A 2 73.87 -37.75 -28.27
N CYS A 3 74.09 -36.50 -28.28
CA CYS A 3 75.34 -35.71 -28.71
C CYS A 3 75.50 -35.61 -30.23
N ILE A 4 75.50 -34.39 -30.61
CA ILE A 4 76.54 -33.64 -31.35
C ILE A 4 76.16 -33.21 -32.77
N ARG A 5 76.14 -31.87 -32.91
CA ARG A 5 76.94 -30.89 -33.75
C ARG A 5 76.55 -30.64 -35.19
N ASP A 6 76.29 -29.38 -35.36
CA ASP A 6 76.81 -28.36 -36.25
C ASP A 6 77.02 -28.68 -37.77
N ARG A 7 76.39 -27.81 -38.59
CA ARG A 7 77.13 -26.83 -39.40
C ARG A 7 76.28 -25.96 -40.28
N GLU A 8 76.66 -24.71 -40.25
CA GLU A 8 76.26 -23.57 -41.05
C GLU A 8 76.27 -23.85 -42.59
N ASN A 9 75.33 -23.14 -43.31
CA ASN A 9 75.71 -22.17 -44.34
C ASN A 9 74.53 -21.48 -44.99
N ASN A 10 74.45 -20.20 -44.76
CA ASN A 10 74.30 -19.02 -45.65
C ASN A 10 73.52 -19.13 -46.95
N LEU A 11 72.61 -18.24 -47.03
CA LEU A 11 72.22 -17.13 -47.94
C LEU A 11 70.81 -17.19 -48.55
N PRO A 12 70.31 -16.07 -49.10
CA PRO A 12 69.14 -15.42 -48.60
C PRO A 12 68.01 -15.44 -49.65
N PHE A 13 66.83 -15.56 -49.20
CA PHE A 13 65.64 -15.16 -50.00
C PHE A 13 64.71 -14.36 -49.12
N ASP A 14 64.68 -13.07 -49.40
CA ASP A 14 63.61 -12.18 -48.88
C ASP A 14 62.26 -12.64 -49.41
N ILE A 15 61.50 -13.31 -48.52
CA ILE A 15 60.09 -13.49 -48.76
C ILE A 15 59.37 -12.43 -47.91
N VAL A 16 58.96 -11.36 -48.57
CA VAL A 16 57.99 -10.39 -47.98
C VAL A 16 56.65 -11.11 -47.81
N ILE A 17 56.38 -11.60 -46.62
CA ILE A 17 55.02 -12.03 -46.21
C ILE A 17 54.28 -10.77 -45.90
N GLN A 18 53.44 -10.28 -46.86
CA GLN A 18 52.34 -9.36 -46.56
C GLN A 18 51.34 -10.11 -45.73
N THR A 19 51.37 -9.89 -44.42
CA THR A 19 50.30 -10.23 -43.54
C THR A 19 49.09 -9.33 -43.90
N ILE A 20 48.14 -9.87 -44.67
CA ILE A 20 46.83 -9.28 -44.81
C ILE A 20 46.13 -9.47 -43.45
N SER A 21 46.14 -8.43 -42.65
CA SER A 21 45.32 -8.32 -41.47
C SER A 21 43.85 -8.21 -41.92
N THR A 22 43.14 -9.33 -41.94
CA THR A 22 41.70 -9.32 -41.99
C THR A 22 41.16 -9.05 -40.59
N GLU A 23 41.23 -7.79 -40.16
CA GLU A 23 40.35 -7.32 -39.09
C GLU A 23 38.93 -7.28 -39.64
N SER A 24 38.17 -8.34 -39.38
CA SER A 24 36.73 -8.26 -39.42
C SER A 24 36.31 -7.33 -38.28
N PRO A 25 35.56 -6.25 -38.53
CA PRO A 25 34.99 -5.51 -37.45
C PRO A 25 33.95 -6.43 -36.75
N THR A 26 34.32 -6.95 -35.58
CA THR A 26 33.35 -7.46 -34.64
C THR A 26 32.53 -6.24 -34.21
N VAL A 27 31.40 -6.01 -34.92
CA VAL A 27 30.32 -5.21 -34.39
C VAL A 27 29.81 -6.02 -33.22
N GLU A 28 30.35 -5.76 -32.00
CA GLU A 28 29.62 -6.06 -30.78
C GLU A 28 28.30 -5.28 -30.89
N ALA A 29 27.25 -5.99 -31.24
CA ALA A 29 25.91 -5.45 -31.12
C ALA A 29 25.78 -5.07 -29.65
N GLU A 30 25.83 -3.78 -29.35
CA GLU A 30 25.48 -3.23 -28.05
C GLU A 30 24.11 -3.85 -27.69
N ARG A 31 24.12 -4.78 -26.74
CA ARG A 31 22.86 -5.26 -26.17
C ARG A 31 22.20 -4.02 -25.58
N PRO A 32 20.97 -3.68 -26.00
CA PRO A 32 20.29 -2.53 -25.44
C PRO A 32 20.29 -2.70 -23.92
N THR A 33 20.93 -1.78 -23.22
CA THR A 33 20.89 -1.73 -21.76
C THR A 33 19.46 -1.49 -21.38
N LEU A 34 18.83 -2.50 -20.77
CA LEU A 34 17.44 -2.41 -20.31
C LEU A 34 17.39 -1.36 -19.19
N GLU A 35 16.73 -0.25 -19.44
CA GLU A 35 16.55 0.80 -18.45
C GLU A 35 15.44 0.38 -17.47
N LEU A 36 15.82 0.12 -16.22
CA LEU A 36 14.86 -0.22 -15.16
C LEU A 36 14.25 1.05 -14.58
N ALA A 37 12.94 1.01 -14.34
CA ALA A 37 12.20 2.14 -13.79
C ALA A 37 12.45 2.31 -12.27
N GLY A 38 12.27 3.55 -11.79
CA GLY A 38 12.13 3.87 -10.37
C GLY A 38 10.72 3.55 -9.85
N ASN A 39 10.30 4.21 -8.77
CA ASN A 39 8.93 4.07 -8.26
C ASN A 39 7.91 4.57 -9.29
N PHE A 40 6.87 3.79 -9.48
CA PHE A 40 5.77 4.12 -10.39
C PHE A 40 4.96 5.31 -9.88
N HIS A 41 4.51 6.16 -10.81
CA HIS A 41 3.65 7.30 -10.52
C HIS A 41 2.31 7.12 -11.23
N ILE A 42 1.22 7.17 -10.47
CA ILE A 42 -0.14 7.07 -11.01
C ILE A 42 -0.56 8.47 -11.49
N THR A 43 -0.81 8.57 -12.80
CA THR A 43 -1.31 9.79 -13.45
C THR A 43 -2.70 9.61 -14.05
N ASP A 44 -3.20 8.38 -14.07
CA ASP A 44 -4.50 8.00 -14.64
C ASP A 44 -5.55 7.93 -13.53
N ASP A 45 -6.53 8.82 -13.56
CA ASP A 45 -7.62 8.86 -12.59
C ASP A 45 -8.64 7.72 -12.78
N ASP A 46 -8.65 7.11 -13.97
CA ASP A 46 -9.52 5.98 -14.31
C ASP A 46 -8.82 4.62 -14.11
N LEU A 47 -7.66 4.61 -13.46
CA LEU A 47 -6.94 3.38 -13.15
C LEU A 47 -7.85 2.39 -12.40
N GLY A 48 -7.96 1.16 -12.92
CA GLY A 48 -8.79 0.12 -12.33
C GLY A 48 -10.29 0.18 -12.70
N VAL A 49 -10.72 1.20 -13.44
CA VAL A 49 -12.09 1.30 -13.93
C VAL A 49 -12.31 0.33 -15.10
N GLY A 50 -13.44 -0.38 -15.08
CA GLY A 50 -13.80 -1.33 -16.16
C GLY A 50 -14.76 -2.41 -15.71
N GLY A 51 -15.31 -3.15 -16.66
CA GLY A 51 -16.17 -4.30 -16.38
C GLY A 51 -15.39 -5.50 -15.83
N PRO A 52 -16.06 -6.48 -15.19
CA PRO A 52 -15.41 -7.62 -14.53
C PRO A 52 -14.45 -8.40 -15.45
N LYS A 53 -14.84 -8.68 -16.69
CA LYS A 53 -13.99 -9.40 -17.66
C LYS A 53 -12.74 -8.61 -18.04
N GLN A 54 -12.86 -7.28 -18.13
CA GLN A 54 -11.74 -6.41 -18.44
C GLN A 54 -10.74 -6.34 -17.25
N LYS A 55 -11.26 -6.21 -16.03
CA LYS A 55 -10.44 -6.27 -14.80
C LYS A 55 -9.71 -7.60 -14.70
N TYR A 56 -10.41 -8.71 -14.97
CA TYR A 56 -9.81 -10.03 -14.99
C TYR A 56 -8.65 -10.11 -16.01
N ALA A 57 -8.88 -9.70 -17.26
CA ALA A 57 -7.86 -9.75 -18.31
C ALA A 57 -6.59 -8.93 -17.91
N ARG A 58 -6.78 -7.74 -17.35
CA ARG A 58 -5.68 -6.89 -16.86
C ARG A 58 -4.91 -7.55 -15.72
N ASN A 59 -5.61 -8.18 -14.77
CA ASN A 59 -4.97 -8.92 -13.68
C ASN A 59 -4.10 -10.06 -14.21
N ILE A 60 -4.61 -10.84 -15.17
CA ILE A 60 -3.84 -11.94 -15.78
C ILE A 60 -2.60 -11.44 -16.50
N GLU A 61 -2.71 -10.35 -17.25
CA GLU A 61 -1.56 -9.76 -17.94
C GLU A 61 -0.50 -9.25 -16.96
N ALA A 62 -0.91 -8.59 -15.90
CA ALA A 62 -0.02 -8.15 -14.82
C ALA A 62 0.68 -9.34 -14.13
N ILE A 63 -0.04 -10.42 -13.83
CA ILE A 63 0.55 -11.62 -13.21
C ILE A 63 1.55 -12.29 -14.15
N ARG A 64 1.24 -12.42 -15.44
CA ARG A 64 2.18 -12.98 -16.42
C ARG A 64 3.43 -12.11 -16.55
N THR A 65 3.27 -10.79 -16.53
CA THR A 65 4.40 -9.86 -16.52
C THR A 65 5.24 -10.02 -15.26
N LEU A 66 4.62 -10.14 -14.09
CA LEU A 66 5.31 -10.42 -12.82
C LEU A 66 6.16 -11.69 -12.93
N PHE A 67 5.57 -12.80 -13.37
CA PHE A 67 6.27 -14.09 -13.46
C PHE A 67 7.44 -14.04 -14.44
N LYS A 68 7.26 -13.37 -15.59
CA LYS A 68 8.37 -13.10 -16.51
C LYS A 68 9.52 -12.34 -15.86
N LEU A 69 9.21 -11.26 -15.11
CA LEU A 69 10.23 -10.45 -14.42
C LEU A 69 10.98 -11.24 -13.33
N GLU A 70 10.29 -12.16 -12.68
CA GLU A 70 10.87 -13.04 -11.67
C GLU A 70 11.77 -14.10 -12.29
N ASP A 71 11.35 -14.73 -13.39
CA ASP A 71 12.16 -15.69 -14.15
C ASP A 71 13.44 -15.02 -14.73
N GLU A 72 13.33 -13.78 -15.16
CA GLU A 72 14.46 -12.98 -15.66
C GLU A 72 15.30 -12.34 -14.52
N HIS A 73 14.91 -12.49 -13.28
CA HIS A 73 15.59 -11.98 -12.07
C HIS A 73 15.89 -10.47 -12.13
N ARG A 74 14.97 -9.67 -12.63
CA ARG A 74 15.15 -8.22 -12.81
C ARG A 74 13.99 -7.37 -12.33
N GLY A 75 14.22 -6.06 -12.25
CA GLY A 75 13.18 -5.05 -12.09
C GLY A 75 12.35 -4.85 -13.35
N ALA A 76 11.31 -4.03 -13.25
CA ALA A 76 10.44 -3.68 -14.35
C ALA A 76 10.96 -2.44 -15.12
N THR A 77 10.71 -2.39 -16.43
CA THR A 77 10.80 -1.16 -17.21
C THR A 77 9.57 -0.29 -16.98
N ALA A 78 9.59 0.94 -17.48
CA ALA A 78 8.42 1.84 -17.38
C ALA A 78 7.17 1.25 -18.07
N GLU A 79 7.33 0.61 -19.23
CA GLU A 79 6.23 -0.04 -19.95
C GLU A 79 5.68 -1.25 -19.17
N GLU A 80 6.55 -2.05 -18.58
CA GLU A 80 6.14 -3.18 -17.75
C GLU A 80 5.45 -2.72 -16.45
N GLN A 81 5.89 -1.60 -15.86
CA GLN A 81 5.18 -0.99 -14.73
C GLN A 81 3.78 -0.50 -15.13
N GLN A 82 3.59 0.02 -16.34
CA GLN A 82 2.25 0.37 -16.84
C GLN A 82 1.31 -0.85 -16.87
N VAL A 83 1.82 -2.01 -17.31
CA VAL A 83 1.03 -3.26 -17.30
C VAL A 83 0.75 -3.70 -15.87
N LEU A 84 1.77 -3.72 -14.99
CA LEU A 84 1.62 -4.13 -13.59
C LEU A 84 0.65 -3.22 -12.83
N SER A 85 0.63 -1.93 -13.11
CA SER A 85 -0.27 -0.95 -12.48
C SER A 85 -1.75 -1.19 -12.75
N GLN A 86 -2.07 -1.94 -13.82
CA GLN A 86 -3.45 -2.33 -14.15
C GLN A 86 -4.00 -3.45 -13.25
N TYR A 87 -3.17 -4.04 -12.39
CA TYR A 87 -3.61 -5.03 -11.42
C TYR A 87 -4.46 -4.38 -10.32
N VAL A 88 -5.69 -4.83 -10.18
CA VAL A 88 -6.66 -4.27 -9.22
C VAL A 88 -7.09 -5.28 -8.15
N GLY A 89 -6.49 -6.47 -8.13
CA GLY A 89 -6.90 -7.55 -7.24
C GLY A 89 -8.21 -8.20 -7.66
N TRP A 90 -8.80 -8.97 -6.76
CA TRP A 90 -9.92 -9.87 -7.08
C TRP A 90 -11.26 -9.41 -6.50
N GLY A 91 -11.34 -8.23 -5.89
CA GLY A 91 -12.59 -7.66 -5.39
C GLY A 91 -13.65 -7.57 -6.49
N GLY A 92 -14.84 -8.12 -6.24
CA GLY A 92 -15.92 -8.17 -7.22
C GLY A 92 -15.75 -9.17 -8.37
N LEU A 93 -14.71 -10.03 -8.34
CA LEU A 93 -14.43 -11.05 -9.37
C LEU A 93 -14.65 -12.48 -8.88
N ALA A 94 -15.56 -12.69 -7.91
CA ALA A 94 -15.84 -14.01 -7.34
C ALA A 94 -16.26 -15.06 -8.39
N ASP A 95 -16.95 -14.64 -9.45
CA ASP A 95 -17.38 -15.51 -10.54
C ASP A 95 -16.21 -16.18 -11.30
N ALA A 96 -15.03 -15.56 -11.32
CA ALA A 96 -13.82 -16.17 -11.91
C ALA A 96 -13.32 -17.39 -11.13
N PHE A 97 -13.74 -17.55 -9.87
CA PHE A 97 -13.38 -18.65 -8.97
C PHE A 97 -14.49 -19.67 -8.79
N ASP A 98 -15.63 -19.50 -9.46
CA ASP A 98 -16.78 -20.41 -9.37
C ASP A 98 -16.81 -21.39 -10.54
N PRO A 99 -16.56 -22.69 -10.29
CA PRO A 99 -16.60 -23.71 -11.34
C PRO A 99 -18.01 -23.91 -11.94
N GLY A 100 -19.07 -23.44 -11.26
CA GLY A 100 -20.46 -23.53 -11.73
C GLY A 100 -20.90 -22.39 -12.64
N LYS A 101 -20.02 -21.41 -12.91
CA LYS A 101 -20.33 -20.27 -13.78
C LYS A 101 -19.87 -20.50 -15.21
N ASP A 102 -20.74 -21.06 -16.05
CA ASP A 102 -20.44 -21.35 -17.46
C ASP A 102 -19.88 -20.13 -18.23
N SER A 103 -20.38 -18.94 -17.95
CA SER A 103 -19.91 -17.68 -18.56
C SER A 103 -18.47 -17.30 -18.18
N TRP A 104 -17.89 -17.96 -17.17
CA TRP A 104 -16.53 -17.77 -16.68
C TRP A 104 -15.65 -19.02 -16.75
N ALA A 105 -16.14 -20.09 -17.42
CA ALA A 105 -15.44 -21.38 -17.44
C ALA A 105 -14.02 -21.30 -18.02
N LYS A 106 -13.80 -20.45 -19.04
CA LYS A 106 -12.48 -20.21 -19.64
C LYS A 106 -11.53 -19.54 -18.67
N GLU A 107 -11.97 -18.47 -18.03
CA GLU A 107 -11.19 -17.70 -17.07
C GLU A 107 -10.89 -18.52 -15.82
N TYR A 108 -11.85 -19.31 -15.36
CA TYR A 108 -11.65 -20.25 -14.27
C TYR A 108 -10.51 -21.24 -14.54
N ALA A 109 -10.55 -21.89 -15.75
CA ALA A 109 -9.53 -22.86 -16.15
C ALA A 109 -8.14 -22.19 -16.31
N GLU A 110 -8.09 -20.98 -16.92
CA GLU A 110 -6.87 -20.21 -17.08
C GLU A 110 -6.24 -19.86 -15.73
N LEU A 111 -7.05 -19.37 -14.79
CA LEU A 111 -6.59 -18.97 -13.46
C LEU A 111 -6.04 -20.15 -12.66
N LYS A 112 -6.73 -21.29 -12.72
CA LYS A 112 -6.29 -22.56 -12.13
C LYS A 112 -4.98 -23.08 -12.70
N GLY A 113 -4.72 -22.85 -13.98
CA GLY A 113 -3.48 -23.24 -14.64
C GLY A 113 -2.32 -22.26 -14.43
N LEU A 114 -2.63 -21.01 -14.11
CA LEU A 114 -1.61 -19.95 -13.96
C LEU A 114 -1.06 -19.88 -12.53
N LEU A 115 -1.92 -20.02 -11.52
CA LEU A 115 -1.56 -19.84 -10.10
C LEU A 115 -1.24 -21.19 -9.44
N SER A 116 -0.33 -21.18 -8.48
CA SER A 116 -0.17 -22.28 -7.54
C SER A 116 -1.43 -22.46 -6.68
N GLU A 117 -1.56 -23.59 -6.00
CA GLU A 117 -2.72 -23.86 -5.13
C GLU A 117 -2.86 -22.81 -4.02
N ASP A 118 -1.75 -22.40 -3.40
CA ASP A 118 -1.72 -21.40 -2.35
C ASP A 118 -2.07 -20.00 -2.88
N GLU A 119 -1.49 -19.60 -4.03
CA GLU A 119 -1.80 -18.33 -4.70
C GLU A 119 -3.28 -18.28 -5.12
N TYR A 120 -3.80 -19.37 -5.65
CA TYR A 120 -5.22 -19.47 -6.04
C TYR A 120 -6.13 -19.35 -4.81
N ALA A 121 -5.80 -20.03 -3.72
CA ALA A 121 -6.59 -19.97 -2.48
C ALA A 121 -6.58 -18.57 -1.87
N ALA A 122 -5.41 -17.90 -1.85
CA ALA A 122 -5.27 -16.51 -1.40
C ALA A 122 -6.08 -15.55 -2.26
N ALA A 123 -5.95 -15.64 -3.59
CA ALA A 123 -6.71 -14.83 -4.54
C ALA A 123 -8.23 -15.01 -4.36
N ARG A 124 -8.70 -16.25 -4.23
CA ARG A 124 -10.11 -16.55 -3.99
C ARG A 124 -10.62 -15.95 -2.68
N SER A 125 -9.85 -16.03 -1.60
CA SER A 125 -10.24 -15.48 -0.30
C SER A 125 -10.32 -13.95 -0.31
N SER A 126 -9.55 -13.28 -1.16
CA SER A 126 -9.52 -11.82 -1.27
C SER A 126 -10.70 -11.23 -2.04
N THR A 127 -11.51 -12.05 -2.73
CA THR A 127 -12.64 -11.56 -3.55
C THR A 127 -13.68 -10.75 -2.77
N LEU A 128 -13.77 -10.94 -1.46
CA LEU A 128 -14.72 -10.24 -0.59
C LEU A 128 -14.12 -8.99 0.09
N ASN A 129 -12.80 -8.87 0.16
CA ASN A 129 -12.12 -7.92 1.02
C ASN A 129 -11.15 -6.97 0.29
N ALA A 130 -10.92 -7.18 -1.00
CA ALA A 130 -10.03 -6.34 -1.78
C ALA A 130 -10.78 -5.10 -2.29
N HIS A 131 -10.61 -3.98 -1.60
CA HIS A 131 -11.21 -2.71 -1.97
C HIS A 131 -10.16 -1.77 -2.52
N TYR A 132 -10.27 -1.45 -3.80
CA TYR A 132 -9.44 -0.43 -4.44
C TYR A 132 -9.91 0.96 -4.00
N THR A 133 -8.99 1.74 -3.44
CA THR A 133 -9.30 3.11 -3.00
C THR A 133 -9.29 4.07 -4.19
N SER A 134 -10.35 4.87 -4.33
CA SER A 134 -10.44 5.81 -5.43
C SER A 134 -9.37 6.91 -5.34
N PRO A 135 -8.83 7.38 -6.48
CA PRO A 135 -7.83 8.44 -6.50
C PRO A 135 -8.23 9.71 -5.75
N VAL A 136 -9.50 10.09 -5.84
CA VAL A 136 -10.00 11.29 -5.16
C VAL A 136 -9.91 11.20 -3.63
N VAL A 137 -10.14 10.01 -3.07
CA VAL A 137 -10.01 9.77 -1.62
C VAL A 137 -8.53 9.81 -1.22
N ILE A 138 -7.64 9.19 -1.99
CA ILE A 138 -6.20 9.21 -1.71
C ILE A 138 -5.67 10.64 -1.72
N ARG A 139 -6.02 11.45 -2.74
CA ARG A 139 -5.62 12.86 -2.83
C ARG A 139 -6.09 13.65 -1.61
N SER A 140 -7.35 13.49 -1.22
CA SER A 140 -7.90 14.22 -0.08
C SER A 140 -7.16 13.93 1.23
N ILE A 141 -6.71 12.68 1.41
CA ILE A 141 -5.89 12.30 2.58
C ILE A 141 -4.55 13.03 2.54
N TYR A 142 -3.86 13.02 1.40
CA TYR A 142 -2.59 13.73 1.26
C TYR A 142 -2.76 15.25 1.40
N ASP A 143 -3.83 15.84 0.84
CA ASP A 143 -4.13 17.27 0.99
C ASP A 143 -4.29 17.65 2.46
N ALA A 144 -4.98 16.82 3.25
CA ALA A 144 -5.11 17.03 4.70
C ALA A 144 -3.76 16.95 5.41
N VAL A 145 -2.93 15.98 5.06
CA VAL A 145 -1.62 15.75 5.66
C VAL A 145 -0.64 16.86 5.29
N GLU A 146 -0.66 17.35 4.05
CA GLU A 146 0.11 18.54 3.62
C GLU A 146 -0.31 19.80 4.37
N LYS A 147 -1.63 20.01 4.51
CA LYS A 147 -2.18 21.14 5.28
C LYS A 147 -1.70 21.14 6.73
N MET A 148 -1.50 19.98 7.33
CA MET A 148 -0.93 19.84 8.68
C MET A 148 0.57 20.15 8.74
N GLY A 149 1.25 20.33 7.60
CA GLY A 149 2.67 20.64 7.50
C GLY A 149 3.59 19.44 7.28
N PHE A 150 3.06 18.26 6.99
CA PHE A 150 3.90 17.11 6.64
C PHE A 150 4.53 17.31 5.26
N GLN A 151 5.84 17.15 5.16
CA GLN A 151 6.60 17.25 3.91
C GLN A 151 7.35 15.96 3.59
N SER A 152 8.07 15.39 4.56
CA SER A 152 8.81 14.16 4.36
C SER A 152 8.99 13.39 5.67
N GLY A 153 9.21 12.10 5.57
CA GLY A 153 9.43 11.23 6.71
C GLY A 153 9.30 9.76 6.34
N ASN A 154 9.21 8.91 7.34
CA ASN A 154 8.92 7.50 7.17
C ASN A 154 7.40 7.28 7.04
N ILE A 155 6.94 6.86 5.88
CA ILE A 155 5.53 6.62 5.59
C ILE A 155 5.25 5.12 5.58
N LEU A 156 4.26 4.70 6.37
CA LEU A 156 3.77 3.31 6.43
C LEU A 156 2.43 3.18 5.69
N GLU A 157 2.30 2.19 4.83
CA GLU A 157 1.02 1.67 4.33
C GLU A 157 0.86 0.20 4.77
N PRO A 158 0.08 -0.09 5.85
CA PRO A 158 0.09 -1.39 6.51
C PRO A 158 -0.74 -2.47 5.82
N SER A 159 -1.53 -2.12 4.80
CA SER A 159 -2.26 -3.04 3.92
C SER A 159 -2.32 -2.42 2.53
N MET A 160 -1.17 -2.46 1.85
CA MET A 160 -0.92 -1.56 0.73
C MET A 160 -1.60 -1.98 -0.58
N GLY A 161 -2.05 -3.22 -0.70
CA GLY A 161 -2.50 -3.72 -2.00
C GLY A 161 -1.38 -3.58 -3.04
N ALA A 162 -1.75 -3.11 -4.23
CA ALA A 162 -0.78 -2.81 -5.28
C ALA A 162 -0.02 -1.48 -5.06
N GLY A 163 -0.30 -0.75 -3.97
CA GLY A 163 0.45 0.44 -3.56
C GLY A 163 -0.05 1.75 -4.18
N ASN A 164 -1.36 1.95 -4.29
CA ASN A 164 -1.91 3.16 -4.88
C ASN A 164 -1.60 4.43 -4.10
N PHE A 165 -1.50 4.35 -2.77
CA PHE A 165 -1.03 5.49 -1.97
C PHE A 165 0.41 5.87 -2.31
N PHE A 166 1.29 4.89 -2.53
CA PHE A 166 2.66 5.18 -2.97
C PHE A 166 2.70 5.76 -4.39
N GLY A 167 1.88 5.22 -5.30
CA GLY A 167 1.79 5.70 -6.67
C GLY A 167 1.23 7.12 -6.80
N MET A 168 0.45 7.57 -5.82
CA MET A 168 -0.14 8.90 -5.76
C MET A 168 0.54 9.83 -4.76
N LEU A 169 1.73 9.45 -4.26
CA LEU A 169 2.49 10.29 -3.34
C LEU A 169 2.74 11.68 -3.96
N PRO A 170 2.37 12.77 -3.27
CA PRO A 170 2.62 14.13 -3.76
C PRO A 170 4.11 14.39 -3.97
N THR A 171 4.44 15.25 -4.95
CA THR A 171 5.82 15.64 -5.22
C THR A 171 6.47 16.33 -4.00
N SER A 172 5.68 17.06 -3.21
CA SER A 172 6.11 17.64 -1.92
C SER A 172 6.62 16.63 -0.91
N MET A 173 6.22 15.35 -1.04
CA MET A 173 6.60 14.25 -0.16
C MET A 173 7.62 13.29 -0.79
N ALA A 174 8.19 13.62 -1.95
CA ALA A 174 9.07 12.73 -2.73
C ALA A 174 10.32 12.26 -1.97
N ASP A 175 10.80 13.02 -0.99
CA ASP A 175 11.96 12.67 -0.17
C ASP A 175 11.61 11.70 0.98
N SER A 176 10.36 11.25 1.06
CA SER A 176 9.93 10.31 2.09
C SER A 176 10.45 8.89 1.82
N ARG A 177 10.67 8.13 2.90
CA ARG A 177 10.94 6.69 2.83
C ARG A 177 9.64 5.92 2.98
N LEU A 178 9.39 5.02 2.02
CA LEU A 178 8.14 4.28 1.92
C LEU A 178 8.29 2.87 2.47
N TYR A 179 7.37 2.48 3.33
CA TYR A 179 7.29 1.17 3.97
C TYR A 179 5.90 0.60 3.75
N GLY A 180 5.82 -0.53 3.06
CA GLY A 180 4.56 -1.18 2.75
C GLY A 180 4.47 -2.58 3.33
N VAL A 181 3.26 -2.99 3.69
CA VAL A 181 2.96 -4.36 4.12
C VAL A 181 1.79 -4.87 3.30
N GLU A 182 1.93 -6.04 2.71
CA GLU A 182 0.87 -6.70 1.95
C GLU A 182 0.85 -8.20 2.22
N LEU A 183 -0.31 -8.68 2.61
CA LEU A 183 -0.51 -10.09 2.98
C LEU A 183 -0.52 -11.02 1.75
N ASP A 184 -1.18 -10.58 0.67
CA ASP A 184 -1.30 -11.38 -0.56
C ASP A 184 0.02 -11.41 -1.32
N SER A 185 0.53 -12.62 -1.56
CA SER A 185 1.84 -12.83 -2.19
C SER A 185 1.95 -12.22 -3.57
N ILE A 186 0.97 -12.42 -4.44
CA ILE A 186 1.00 -11.88 -5.82
C ILE A 186 0.94 -10.36 -5.78
N THR A 187 -0.02 -9.82 -5.05
CA THR A 187 -0.20 -8.37 -4.91
C THR A 187 1.05 -7.69 -4.37
N GLY A 188 1.65 -8.23 -3.31
CA GLY A 188 2.87 -7.69 -2.70
C GLY A 188 4.10 -7.79 -3.62
N ARG A 189 4.22 -8.86 -4.41
CA ARG A 189 5.29 -9.02 -5.41
C ARG A 189 5.14 -8.05 -6.57
N ILE A 190 3.91 -7.79 -7.03
CA ILE A 190 3.61 -6.74 -8.01
C ILE A 190 4.01 -5.38 -7.45
N ALA A 191 3.62 -5.07 -6.20
CA ALA A 191 3.98 -3.82 -5.55
C ALA A 191 5.50 -3.61 -5.47
N LYS A 192 6.29 -4.65 -5.19
CA LYS A 192 7.76 -4.57 -5.22
C LYS A 192 8.33 -4.22 -6.59
N LYS A 193 7.68 -4.62 -7.68
CA LYS A 193 8.09 -4.26 -9.05
C LYS A 193 7.65 -2.83 -9.42
N LEU A 194 6.53 -2.37 -8.87
CA LEU A 194 6.05 -1.00 -9.05
C LEU A 194 6.85 0.02 -8.22
N TYR A 195 7.26 -0.36 -7.01
CA TYR A 195 7.93 0.55 -6.07
C TYR A 195 9.26 -0.04 -5.59
N PRO A 196 10.27 -0.16 -6.48
CA PRO A 196 11.54 -0.78 -6.16
C PRO A 196 12.37 -0.02 -5.10
N GLN A 197 12.05 1.25 -4.83
CA GLN A 197 12.72 2.08 -3.83
C GLN A 197 12.01 2.03 -2.46
N ALA A 198 10.86 1.34 -2.35
CA ALA A 198 10.14 1.15 -1.10
C ALA A 198 10.58 -0.14 -0.39
N ASP A 199 10.53 -0.12 0.94
CA ASP A 199 10.70 -1.30 1.79
C ASP A 199 9.34 -2.01 1.93
N ILE A 200 9.11 -3.06 1.15
CA ILE A 200 7.83 -3.78 1.12
C ILE A 200 7.99 -5.17 1.73
N THR A 201 7.23 -5.43 2.78
CA THR A 201 7.11 -6.73 3.44
C THR A 201 5.89 -7.47 2.90
N VAL A 202 6.11 -8.63 2.28
CA VAL A 202 5.02 -9.51 1.81
C VAL A 202 4.70 -10.51 2.93
N ALA A 203 3.87 -10.08 3.85
CA ALA A 203 3.42 -10.83 5.03
C ALA A 203 2.25 -10.11 5.69
N GLY A 204 1.65 -10.71 6.72
CA GLY A 204 0.63 -10.04 7.51
C GLY A 204 1.21 -8.90 8.39
N PHE A 205 0.37 -7.91 8.69
CA PHE A 205 0.78 -6.76 9.51
C PHE A 205 1.22 -7.18 10.92
N GLU A 206 0.73 -8.31 11.43
CA GLU A 206 1.13 -8.91 12.71
C GLU A 206 2.63 -9.27 12.80
N THR A 207 3.29 -9.44 11.66
CA THR A 207 4.72 -9.78 11.61
C THR A 207 5.64 -8.57 11.84
N THR A 208 5.10 -7.35 11.81
CA THR A 208 5.86 -6.12 11.99
C THR A 208 5.88 -5.71 13.47
N ASP A 209 7.00 -5.13 13.93
CA ASP A 209 7.21 -4.80 15.34
C ASP A 209 7.88 -3.44 15.60
N ARG A 210 8.10 -2.63 14.58
CA ARG A 210 8.66 -1.28 14.74
C ARG A 210 7.74 -0.43 15.61
N ARG A 211 8.33 0.32 16.56
CA ARG A 211 7.60 1.23 17.45
C ARG A 211 8.19 2.62 17.36
N ASP A 212 7.34 3.65 17.48
CA ASP A 212 7.76 5.05 17.45
C ASP A 212 8.66 5.40 16.25
N PHE A 213 8.39 4.79 15.11
CA PHE A 213 9.28 4.84 13.96
C PHE A 213 8.73 5.65 12.77
N TYR A 214 7.44 5.48 12.46
CA TYR A 214 6.86 6.14 11.30
C TYR A 214 6.38 7.54 11.65
N ASP A 215 6.51 8.45 10.68
CA ASP A 215 6.01 9.83 10.78
C ASP A 215 4.55 9.90 10.35
N LEU A 216 4.17 9.06 9.40
CA LEU A 216 2.84 8.99 8.83
C LEU A 216 2.48 7.53 8.56
N ALA A 217 1.27 7.13 8.93
CA ALA A 217 0.65 5.89 8.47
C ALA A 217 -0.60 6.25 7.67
N VAL A 218 -0.67 5.79 6.41
CA VAL A 218 -1.79 6.01 5.49
C VAL A 218 -2.28 4.67 4.95
N GLY A 219 -3.52 4.61 4.51
CA GLY A 219 -4.02 3.42 3.81
C GLY A 219 -5.52 3.23 3.96
N ASN A 220 -6.01 2.21 3.27
CA ASN A 220 -7.34 1.67 3.42
C ASN A 220 -7.22 0.33 4.15
N VAL A 221 -7.55 0.31 5.44
CA VAL A 221 -7.38 -0.90 6.26
C VAL A 221 -8.45 -1.95 5.93
N PRO A 222 -8.15 -3.26 6.11
CA PRO A 222 -9.14 -4.29 5.86
C PRO A 222 -10.33 -4.15 6.80
N PHE A 223 -11.54 -4.41 6.27
CA PHE A 223 -12.80 -4.35 7.02
C PHE A 223 -13.25 -5.75 7.42
N GLY A 224 -13.83 -5.89 8.60
CA GLY A 224 -14.40 -7.15 9.02
C GLY A 224 -14.51 -7.31 10.52
N GLN A 225 -15.31 -8.30 10.94
CA GLN A 225 -15.51 -8.64 12.36
C GLN A 225 -14.52 -9.72 12.83
N TYR A 226 -13.69 -10.27 11.95
CA TYR A 226 -12.67 -11.23 12.33
C TYR A 226 -11.46 -10.55 12.99
N ARG A 227 -10.66 -11.35 13.67
CA ARG A 227 -9.50 -10.89 14.45
C ARG A 227 -8.21 -11.38 13.84
N VAL A 228 -7.16 -10.59 14.00
CA VAL A 228 -5.79 -10.97 13.67
C VAL A 228 -5.14 -11.59 14.90
N ASN A 229 -4.38 -12.67 14.71
CA ASN A 229 -3.61 -13.27 15.79
C ASN A 229 -2.24 -12.58 15.92
N ASP A 230 -2.20 -11.56 16.77
CA ASP A 230 -0.97 -10.86 17.16
C ASP A 230 -0.86 -10.88 18.68
N LYS A 231 0.20 -11.55 19.20
CA LYS A 231 0.37 -11.77 20.64
C LYS A 231 0.35 -10.47 21.46
N ALA A 232 0.85 -9.38 20.90
CA ALA A 232 0.89 -8.08 21.57
C ALA A 232 -0.51 -7.46 21.72
N TYR A 233 -1.44 -7.79 20.81
CA TYR A 233 -2.77 -7.17 20.69
C TYR A 233 -3.92 -8.12 20.98
N ASN A 234 -3.69 -9.42 21.11
CA ASN A 234 -4.74 -10.43 21.34
C ASN A 234 -5.64 -10.12 22.53
N LYS A 235 -5.09 -9.51 23.59
CA LYS A 235 -5.85 -9.13 24.79
C LYS A 235 -6.88 -8.04 24.55
N LEU A 236 -6.71 -7.22 23.52
CA LEU A 236 -7.64 -6.15 23.17
C LEU A 236 -8.93 -6.71 22.56
N GLY A 237 -8.85 -7.86 21.88
CA GLY A 237 -10.01 -8.52 21.27
C GLY A 237 -10.64 -7.73 20.14
N PHE A 238 -9.91 -6.81 19.52
CA PHE A 238 -10.41 -5.90 18.49
C PHE A 238 -10.69 -6.62 17.17
N SER A 239 -11.69 -6.15 16.42
CA SER A 239 -11.87 -6.47 15.01
C SER A 239 -10.66 -6.01 14.19
N ILE A 240 -10.48 -6.58 12.99
CA ILE A 240 -9.30 -6.31 12.18
C ILE A 240 -9.07 -4.81 11.94
N HIS A 241 -10.10 -4.04 11.58
CA HIS A 241 -9.94 -2.60 11.33
C HIS A 241 -9.49 -1.83 12.60
N ASN A 242 -10.03 -2.16 13.76
CA ASN A 242 -9.62 -1.54 15.03
C ASN A 242 -8.21 -1.98 15.46
N TYR A 243 -7.83 -3.23 15.18
CA TYR A 243 -6.47 -3.72 15.39
C TYR A 243 -5.44 -2.92 14.58
N PHE A 244 -5.74 -2.62 13.31
CA PHE A 244 -4.84 -1.82 12.46
C PHE A 244 -4.60 -0.43 13.05
N PHE A 245 -5.63 0.23 13.59
CA PHE A 245 -5.46 1.51 14.28
C PHE A 245 -4.59 1.38 15.53
N ALA A 246 -4.88 0.41 16.40
CA ALA A 246 -4.14 0.22 17.64
C ALA A 246 -2.65 0.00 17.37
N LYS A 247 -2.32 -0.86 16.41
CA LYS A 247 -0.93 -1.15 16.05
C LYS A 247 -0.25 0.00 15.32
N ALA A 248 -0.94 0.68 14.39
CA ALA A 248 -0.37 1.83 13.69
C ALA A 248 -0.06 2.99 14.64
N ILE A 249 -0.93 3.26 15.63
CA ILE A 249 -0.66 4.26 16.67
C ILE A 249 0.61 3.92 17.46
N ASP A 250 0.83 2.64 17.78
CA ASP A 250 2.06 2.22 18.45
C ASP A 250 3.30 2.37 17.56
N GLN A 251 3.14 2.18 16.24
CA GLN A 251 4.24 2.22 15.28
C GLN A 251 4.61 3.62 14.81
N VAL A 252 3.67 4.56 14.76
CA VAL A 252 4.02 5.97 14.51
C VAL A 252 4.71 6.57 15.73
N ARG A 253 5.62 7.51 15.51
CA ARG A 253 6.27 8.25 16.59
C ARG A 253 5.31 9.22 17.28
N PRO A 254 5.60 9.69 18.50
CA PRO A 254 4.88 10.81 19.09
C PRO A 254 4.82 12.01 18.13
N GLY A 255 3.64 12.62 17.96
CA GLY A 255 3.37 13.67 16.97
C GLY A 255 3.15 13.16 15.54
N GLY A 256 3.41 11.88 15.26
CA GLY A 256 3.12 11.24 13.97
C GLY A 256 1.61 11.11 13.74
N ILE A 257 1.23 10.97 12.46
CA ILE A 257 -0.16 10.99 12.01
C ILE A 257 -0.56 9.60 11.51
N VAL A 258 -1.78 9.19 11.86
CA VAL A 258 -2.47 8.03 11.28
C VAL A 258 -3.68 8.54 10.51
N ALA A 259 -3.73 8.27 9.20
CA ALA A 259 -4.81 8.69 8.32
C ALA A 259 -5.33 7.48 7.54
N PHE A 260 -6.37 6.82 8.05
CA PHE A 260 -6.89 5.58 7.49
C PHE A 260 -8.32 5.73 6.99
N VAL A 261 -8.59 5.09 5.85
CA VAL A 261 -9.93 4.72 5.43
C VAL A 261 -10.32 3.44 6.17
N THR A 262 -11.50 3.42 6.76
CA THR A 262 -11.99 2.30 7.58
C THR A 262 -13.50 2.15 7.45
N SER A 263 -14.03 1.04 7.96
CA SER A 263 -15.47 0.85 8.14
C SER A 263 -16.05 1.90 9.09
N ARG A 264 -17.29 2.37 8.81
CA ARG A 264 -18.02 3.25 9.73
C ARG A 264 -18.13 2.68 11.16
N TYR A 265 -18.02 1.36 11.31
CA TYR A 265 -18.11 0.71 12.62
C TYR A 265 -16.93 0.99 13.55
N THR A 266 -15.81 1.53 13.05
CA THR A 266 -14.78 2.10 13.93
C THR A 266 -15.37 3.23 14.79
N MET A 267 -16.11 4.14 14.17
CA MET A 267 -16.74 5.28 14.86
C MET A 267 -18.09 4.92 15.50
N ASP A 268 -18.92 4.09 14.85
CA ASP A 268 -20.33 3.87 15.23
C ASP A 268 -20.58 2.59 16.04
N SER A 269 -19.58 1.77 16.35
CA SER A 269 -19.81 0.58 17.18
C SER A 269 -20.40 0.98 18.54
N LYS A 270 -21.39 0.22 19.01
CA LYS A 270 -21.94 0.38 20.37
C LYS A 270 -20.88 0.13 21.44
N ASP A 271 -19.96 -0.80 21.19
CA ASP A 271 -18.79 -1.02 22.03
C ASP A 271 -17.76 0.08 21.73
N SER A 272 -17.51 0.92 22.73
CA SER A 272 -16.56 2.04 22.64
C SER A 272 -15.12 1.68 23.02
N THR A 273 -14.85 0.42 23.37
CA THR A 273 -13.53 0.00 23.90
C THR A 273 -12.39 0.36 22.95
N ALA A 274 -12.55 0.13 21.64
CA ALA A 274 -11.52 0.47 20.67
C ALA A 274 -11.30 1.99 20.55
N ARG A 275 -12.38 2.79 20.51
CA ARG A 275 -12.28 4.25 20.49
C ARG A 275 -11.64 4.81 21.75
N LYS A 276 -11.98 4.26 22.92
CA LYS A 276 -11.32 4.63 24.18
C LYS A 276 -9.83 4.34 24.15
N HIS A 277 -9.43 3.15 23.70
CA HIS A 277 -8.03 2.78 23.53
C HIS A 277 -7.26 3.76 22.61
N MET A 278 -7.87 4.15 21.48
CA MET A 278 -7.29 5.13 20.58
C MET A 278 -7.23 6.52 21.20
N ALA A 279 -8.32 6.96 21.86
CA ALA A 279 -8.41 8.28 22.49
C ALA A 279 -7.43 8.49 23.63
N GLU A 280 -7.08 7.44 24.36
CA GLU A 280 -6.04 7.49 25.39
C GLU A 280 -4.64 7.77 24.80
N ARG A 281 -4.38 7.39 23.54
CA ARG A 281 -3.06 7.40 22.89
C ARG A 281 -2.88 8.45 21.81
N ALA A 282 -3.97 8.93 21.24
CA ALA A 282 -3.96 9.84 20.12
C ALA A 282 -5.11 10.86 20.20
N ASP A 283 -4.89 12.03 19.64
CA ASP A 283 -5.90 13.04 19.44
C ASP A 283 -6.62 12.80 18.10
N LEU A 284 -7.95 12.89 18.09
CA LEU A 284 -8.72 12.94 16.86
C LEU A 284 -8.56 14.32 16.23
N LEU A 285 -7.94 14.38 15.05
CA LEU A 285 -7.78 15.61 14.28
C LEU A 285 -9.02 15.90 13.44
N GLY A 286 -9.79 14.88 13.17
CA GLY A 286 -11.05 14.92 12.46
C GLY A 286 -11.37 13.58 11.78
N ALA A 287 -12.60 13.45 11.31
CA ALA A 287 -13.06 12.31 10.54
C ALA A 287 -14.02 12.75 9.44
N ILE A 288 -14.00 12.06 8.31
CA ILE A 288 -14.87 12.33 7.16
C ILE A 288 -15.64 11.06 6.85
N ARG A 289 -16.96 11.15 6.86
CA ARG A 289 -17.85 10.04 6.49
C ARG A 289 -18.20 10.12 5.01
N LEU A 290 -17.82 9.10 4.26
CA LEU A 290 -18.00 9.01 2.82
C LEU A 290 -19.40 8.50 2.47
N PRO A 291 -19.98 8.92 1.32
CA PRO A 291 -21.21 8.32 0.81
C PRO A 291 -20.99 6.85 0.43
N ASN A 292 -22.06 6.05 0.47
CA ASN A 292 -22.00 4.61 0.24
C ASN A 292 -21.46 4.21 -1.15
N ASN A 293 -21.51 5.09 -2.13
CA ASN A 293 -21.02 4.86 -3.49
C ASN A 293 -19.55 5.26 -3.71
N ALA A 294 -18.85 5.76 -2.69
CA ALA A 294 -17.47 6.25 -2.83
C ALA A 294 -16.50 5.21 -3.40
N PHE A 295 -16.78 3.92 -3.23
CA PHE A 295 -15.96 2.80 -3.72
C PHE A 295 -16.65 1.98 -4.83
N ARG A 296 -17.88 2.33 -5.24
CA ARG A 296 -18.67 1.53 -6.20
C ARG A 296 -17.94 1.33 -7.54
N ALA A 297 -17.33 2.37 -8.09
CA ALA A 297 -16.63 2.29 -9.37
C ALA A 297 -15.45 1.32 -9.35
N ASN A 298 -14.80 1.18 -8.20
CA ASN A 298 -13.55 0.45 -8.05
C ASN A 298 -13.72 -0.90 -7.34
N ALA A 299 -14.59 -0.97 -6.33
CA ALA A 299 -14.81 -2.18 -5.53
C ALA A 299 -16.15 -2.90 -5.82
N GLY A 300 -17.10 -2.24 -6.49
CA GLY A 300 -18.41 -2.83 -6.81
C GLY A 300 -19.33 -3.05 -5.60
N THR A 301 -19.02 -2.45 -4.44
CA THR A 301 -19.79 -2.57 -3.21
C THR A 301 -20.25 -1.21 -2.71
N ASP A 302 -21.44 -1.18 -2.11
CA ASP A 302 -22.01 -0.02 -1.44
C ASP A 302 -21.75 -0.17 0.07
N VAL A 303 -20.68 0.47 0.55
CA VAL A 303 -20.32 0.46 1.97
C VAL A 303 -20.06 1.88 2.46
N VAL A 304 -20.54 2.21 3.63
CA VAL A 304 -20.23 3.46 4.32
C VAL A 304 -18.88 3.31 4.99
N SER A 305 -17.97 4.20 4.65
CA SER A 305 -16.61 4.24 5.19
C SER A 305 -16.30 5.61 5.75
N ASP A 306 -15.36 5.63 6.68
CA ASP A 306 -14.85 6.85 7.29
C ASP A 306 -13.36 7.01 6.97
N ILE A 307 -12.91 8.25 6.78
CA ILE A 307 -11.50 8.62 6.84
C ILE A 307 -11.26 9.19 8.23
N ILE A 308 -10.34 8.63 8.99
CA ILE A 308 -10.04 9.05 10.36
C ILE A 308 -8.61 9.53 10.44
N PHE A 309 -8.42 10.74 10.97
CA PHE A 309 -7.12 11.37 11.18
C PHE A 309 -6.83 11.44 12.67
N LEU A 310 -5.76 10.77 13.10
CA LEU A 310 -5.29 10.75 14.48
C LEU A 310 -3.85 11.24 14.56
N GLN A 311 -3.52 11.93 15.66
CA GLN A 311 -2.13 12.31 15.97
C GLN A 311 -1.72 11.68 17.29
N LYS A 312 -0.63 10.90 17.28
CA LYS A 312 -0.13 10.25 18.49
C LYS A 312 0.35 11.26 19.52
N ARG A 313 -0.07 11.06 20.76
CA ARG A 313 0.42 11.83 21.91
C ARG A 313 1.81 11.37 22.37
N ASP A 314 2.52 12.24 23.06
CA ASP A 314 3.80 11.89 23.70
C ASP A 314 3.63 10.82 24.78
N ARG A 315 2.49 10.82 25.46
CA ARG A 315 2.11 9.83 26.49
C ARG A 315 0.62 9.54 26.46
N PRO A 316 0.23 8.31 26.80
CA PRO A 316 -1.18 8.01 27.02
C PRO A 316 -1.77 8.90 28.12
N ALA A 317 -3.02 9.30 27.95
CA ALA A 317 -3.78 10.08 28.90
C ALA A 317 -5.11 9.37 29.21
N ASP A 318 -5.51 9.36 30.46
CA ASP A 318 -6.83 8.84 30.86
C ASP A 318 -7.88 9.93 30.60
N ILE A 319 -8.33 9.99 29.36
CA ILE A 319 -9.34 10.93 28.88
C ILE A 319 -10.38 10.20 28.07
N GLU A 320 -11.58 10.74 28.07
CA GLU A 320 -12.71 10.22 27.29
C GLU A 320 -13.41 11.37 26.57
N PRO A 321 -12.83 11.85 25.42
CA PRO A 321 -13.44 12.88 24.61
C PRO A 321 -14.76 12.42 24.01
N ALA A 322 -15.64 13.37 23.62
CA ALA A 322 -16.98 13.10 23.16
C ALA A 322 -17.07 12.05 22.01
N TRP A 323 -16.09 12.03 21.12
CA TRP A 323 -16.06 11.09 19.99
C TRP A 323 -15.87 9.60 20.40
N VAL A 324 -15.57 9.32 21.66
CA VAL A 324 -15.56 7.94 22.17
C VAL A 324 -16.97 7.38 22.24
N GLN A 325 -17.97 8.25 22.44
CA GLN A 325 -19.37 7.88 22.62
C GLN A 325 -20.21 8.07 21.35
N LEU A 326 -21.37 7.42 21.31
CA LEU A 326 -22.40 7.66 20.31
C LEU A 326 -23.33 8.77 20.77
N GLY A 327 -23.86 9.51 19.79
CA GLY A 327 -24.91 10.48 19.96
C GLY A 327 -26.13 10.17 19.11
N LYS A 328 -27.03 11.13 19.00
CA LYS A 328 -28.19 11.07 18.11
C LYS A 328 -28.30 12.36 17.33
N THR A 329 -28.55 12.25 16.03
CA THR A 329 -28.93 13.38 15.18
C THR A 329 -30.34 13.89 15.54
N GLU A 330 -30.72 15.06 15.03
CA GLU A 330 -32.08 15.61 15.16
C GLU A 330 -33.14 14.64 14.60
N ASP A 331 -32.81 13.93 13.51
CA ASP A 331 -33.66 12.91 12.88
C ASP A 331 -33.65 11.56 13.63
N GLY A 332 -32.90 11.46 14.73
CA GLY A 332 -32.89 10.30 15.62
C GLY A 332 -31.91 9.18 15.21
N PHE A 333 -31.03 9.38 14.23
CA PHE A 333 -29.99 8.41 13.87
C PHE A 333 -28.95 8.33 14.98
N ALA A 334 -28.62 7.10 15.39
CA ALA A 334 -27.51 6.86 16.31
C ALA A 334 -26.20 6.74 15.54
N ILE A 335 -25.33 7.73 15.69
CA ILE A 335 -24.01 7.79 15.06
C ILE A 335 -22.99 8.28 16.09
N ASN A 336 -21.71 8.26 15.72
CA ASN A 336 -20.67 8.81 16.58
C ASN A 336 -20.93 10.27 16.94
N GLN A 337 -20.67 10.63 18.20
CA GLN A 337 -20.90 12.01 18.68
C GLN A 337 -20.14 13.04 17.85
N TYR A 338 -18.95 12.71 17.33
CA TYR A 338 -18.20 13.59 16.44
C TYR A 338 -19.03 14.03 15.22
N PHE A 339 -19.73 13.10 14.57
CA PHE A 339 -20.57 13.44 13.40
C PHE A 339 -21.88 14.11 13.77
N VAL A 340 -22.34 13.97 15.00
CA VAL A 340 -23.48 14.77 15.52
C VAL A 340 -23.05 16.23 15.70
N ASP A 341 -21.84 16.44 16.24
CA ASP A 341 -21.28 17.79 16.48
C ASP A 341 -20.76 18.45 15.19
N HIS A 342 -20.39 17.64 14.18
CA HIS A 342 -19.82 18.05 12.89
C HIS A 342 -20.58 17.43 11.71
N PRO A 343 -21.87 17.81 11.50
CA PRO A 343 -22.68 17.23 10.42
C PRO A 343 -22.13 17.53 9.03
N GLU A 344 -21.35 18.59 8.85
CA GLU A 344 -20.64 18.95 7.62
C GLU A 344 -19.58 17.91 7.21
N MET A 345 -19.16 17.05 8.14
CA MET A 345 -18.18 15.98 7.87
C MET A 345 -18.84 14.70 7.37
N VAL A 346 -20.16 14.64 7.27
CA VAL A 346 -20.92 13.56 6.63
C VAL A 346 -21.25 13.98 5.20
N LEU A 347 -20.60 13.34 4.21
CA LEU A 347 -20.68 13.74 2.80
C LEU A 347 -21.86 13.11 2.07
N GLY A 348 -23.05 13.20 2.65
CA GLY A 348 -24.28 12.67 2.08
C GLY A 348 -25.46 12.74 3.05
N ASN A 349 -26.56 12.15 2.65
CA ASN A 349 -27.78 12.08 3.46
C ASN A 349 -27.81 10.77 4.26
N LEU A 350 -28.04 10.88 5.57
CA LEU A 350 -28.25 9.72 6.43
C LEU A 350 -29.62 9.11 6.13
N GLU A 351 -29.66 7.83 5.81
CA GLU A 351 -30.87 7.09 5.46
C GLU A 351 -30.83 5.68 6.09
N LEU A 352 -32.02 5.04 6.15
CA LEU A 352 -32.12 3.63 6.52
C LEU A 352 -32.27 2.80 5.26
N GLU A 353 -31.36 1.85 5.07
CA GLU A 353 -31.40 0.88 3.99
C GLU A 353 -31.89 -0.47 4.50
N SER A 354 -32.74 -1.14 3.71
CA SER A 354 -33.18 -2.50 4.02
C SER A 354 -32.14 -3.50 3.58
N THR A 355 -31.61 -4.26 4.52
CA THR A 355 -30.65 -5.35 4.28
C THR A 355 -31.28 -6.69 4.61
N GLN A 356 -30.64 -7.78 4.23
CA GLN A 356 -31.05 -9.15 4.61
C GLN A 356 -31.06 -9.39 6.14
N TYR A 357 -30.44 -8.50 6.92
CA TYR A 357 -30.37 -8.57 8.39
C TYR A 357 -31.24 -7.53 9.09
N GLY A 358 -32.07 -6.79 8.35
CA GLY A 358 -32.89 -5.70 8.86
C GLY A 358 -32.53 -4.34 8.27
N HIS A 359 -32.91 -3.26 8.97
CA HIS A 359 -32.54 -1.92 8.55
C HIS A 359 -31.14 -1.56 9.08
N ASP A 360 -30.29 -1.04 8.19
CA ASP A 360 -28.99 -0.51 8.54
C ASP A 360 -28.86 0.95 8.09
N LEU A 361 -27.99 1.70 8.76
CA LEU A 361 -27.73 3.09 8.41
C LEU A 361 -26.82 3.15 7.19
N THR A 362 -27.21 3.95 6.22
CA THR A 362 -26.40 4.27 5.05
C THR A 362 -26.24 5.78 4.89
N VAL A 363 -25.35 6.17 3.98
CA VAL A 363 -25.15 7.57 3.58
C VAL A 363 -25.34 7.65 2.07
N ALA A 364 -26.48 8.17 1.66
CA ALA A 364 -26.79 8.36 0.26
C ALA A 364 -26.03 9.57 -0.30
N PRO A 365 -25.45 9.48 -1.52
CA PRO A 365 -24.80 10.62 -2.14
C PRO A 365 -25.79 11.76 -2.39
N ILE A 366 -25.31 13.00 -2.37
CA ILE A 366 -26.10 14.19 -2.72
C ILE A 366 -26.07 14.37 -4.23
N ASP A 367 -27.23 14.38 -4.86
CA ASP A 367 -27.37 14.57 -6.30
C ASP A 367 -26.77 15.91 -6.75
N GLY A 368 -26.01 15.86 -7.86
CA GLY A 368 -25.40 17.05 -8.45
C GLY A 368 -24.16 17.58 -7.72
N THR A 369 -23.68 16.89 -6.67
CA THR A 369 -22.43 17.24 -6.00
C THR A 369 -21.29 16.33 -6.43
N SER A 370 -20.09 16.90 -6.51
CA SER A 370 -18.85 16.15 -6.75
C SER A 370 -18.26 15.68 -5.41
N LEU A 371 -17.91 14.39 -5.31
CA LEU A 371 -17.20 13.88 -4.12
C LEU A 371 -15.86 14.62 -3.92
N ALA A 372 -15.18 14.99 -5.02
CA ALA A 372 -13.93 15.74 -4.95
C ALA A 372 -14.11 17.10 -4.28
N ASP A 373 -15.18 17.84 -4.65
CA ASP A 373 -15.46 19.16 -4.07
C ASP A 373 -15.85 19.04 -2.59
N GLN A 374 -16.68 18.03 -2.24
CA GLN A 374 -17.07 17.78 -0.86
C GLN A 374 -15.86 17.41 0.01
N LEU A 375 -14.94 16.58 -0.49
CA LEU A 375 -13.70 16.22 0.20
C LEU A 375 -12.77 17.44 0.35
N ALA A 376 -12.63 18.27 -0.68
CA ALA A 376 -11.82 19.47 -0.61
C ALA A 376 -12.31 20.44 0.48
N GLU A 377 -13.64 20.55 0.65
CA GLU A 377 -14.24 21.34 1.74
C GLU A 377 -14.04 20.67 3.10
N ALA A 378 -14.33 19.36 3.23
CA ALA A 378 -14.18 18.63 4.49
C ALA A 378 -12.74 18.66 5.02
N VAL A 379 -11.74 18.57 4.14
CA VAL A 379 -10.31 18.67 4.51
C VAL A 379 -9.99 20.00 5.21
N GLN A 380 -10.72 21.09 4.91
CA GLN A 380 -10.48 22.37 5.59
C GLN A 380 -10.82 22.33 7.09
N HIS A 381 -11.70 21.42 7.50
CA HIS A 381 -12.11 21.22 8.90
C HIS A 381 -11.20 20.20 9.65
N ILE A 382 -10.26 19.55 8.97
CA ILE A 382 -9.28 18.69 9.63
C ILE A 382 -8.19 19.60 10.21
N GLU A 383 -8.04 19.55 11.53
CA GLU A 383 -7.09 20.38 12.27
C GLU A 383 -5.98 19.56 12.88
N GLY A 384 -4.74 19.90 12.58
CA GLY A 384 -3.55 19.26 13.12
C GLY A 384 -2.30 20.08 12.81
N ASN A 385 -1.25 19.83 13.54
CA ASN A 385 0.06 20.43 13.29
C ASN A 385 1.12 19.33 13.40
N TYR A 386 1.78 19.04 12.28
CA TYR A 386 2.89 18.11 12.22
C TYR A 386 4.21 18.86 12.41
N THR A 387 5.06 18.36 13.29
CA THR A 387 6.41 18.86 13.49
C THR A 387 7.40 17.77 13.10
N ALA A 388 8.25 18.04 12.12
CA ALA A 388 9.33 17.14 11.74
C ALA A 388 10.32 16.96 12.91
N VAL A 389 10.77 15.73 13.13
CA VAL A 389 11.86 15.43 14.06
C VAL A 389 13.16 15.42 13.28
N GLU A 390 14.10 16.28 13.61
CA GLU A 390 15.47 16.16 13.12
C GLU A 390 16.07 14.89 13.69
N ILE A 391 16.25 13.88 12.86
CA ILE A 391 17.08 12.72 13.21
C ILE A 391 18.50 13.23 13.15
N ALA A 392 19.13 13.43 14.31
CA ALA A 392 20.56 13.70 14.37
C ALA A 392 21.27 12.60 13.57
N ALA A 393 22.06 13.01 12.55
CA ALA A 393 22.88 12.06 11.83
C ALA A 393 23.72 11.29 12.86
N PRO A 394 23.82 9.94 12.77
CA PRO A 394 24.70 9.19 13.69
C PRO A 394 26.10 9.80 13.60
N ASP A 395 26.65 10.11 14.76
CA ASP A 395 27.97 10.70 14.85
C ASP A 395 28.96 9.70 14.22
N VAL A 396 29.60 10.06 13.12
CA VAL A 396 30.48 9.19 12.34
C VAL A 396 31.68 8.70 13.18
N ALA A 397 31.90 9.28 14.36
CA ALA A 397 32.92 8.90 15.31
C ALA A 397 32.70 7.52 15.98
N ASP A 398 31.46 7.03 16.05
CA ASP A 398 31.18 5.74 16.70
C ASP A 398 31.36 4.51 15.78
N VAL A 399 31.52 4.69 14.48
CA VAL A 399 31.69 3.58 13.53
C VAL A 399 33.14 3.09 13.43
N GLU A 400 34.13 3.93 13.77
CA GLU A 400 35.55 3.52 13.76
C GLU A 400 35.97 2.73 15.01
N ALA A 401 35.24 2.82 16.11
CA ALA A 401 35.61 2.17 17.38
C ALA A 401 35.25 0.67 17.44
N VAL A 402 34.38 0.15 16.57
CA VAL A 402 33.94 -1.25 16.60
C VAL A 402 34.80 -2.17 15.74
N SER A 403 35.63 -1.62 14.84
CA SER A 403 36.45 -2.43 13.90
C SER A 403 37.77 -2.97 14.46
N TYR A 404 38.22 -2.59 15.67
CA TYR A 404 39.53 -2.96 16.19
C TYR A 404 39.59 -3.95 17.36
N THR A 405 38.47 -4.47 17.84
CA THR A 405 38.44 -5.36 19.01
C THR A 405 38.37 -6.86 18.72
N HIS A 406 38.40 -7.31 17.47
CA HIS A 406 38.31 -8.75 17.15
C HIS A 406 39.58 -9.38 16.53
N LEU A 407 40.75 -8.76 16.69
CA LEU A 407 42.02 -9.32 16.15
C LEU A 407 43.13 -9.53 17.22
N ARG A 408 42.77 -9.75 18.49
CA ARG A 408 43.72 -10.22 19.50
C ARG A 408 43.10 -11.24 20.46
N ALA A 409 42.90 -12.45 19.96
CA ALA A 409 42.77 -13.64 20.83
C ALA A 409 43.04 -14.89 20.00
N HIS A 410 44.28 -15.08 19.58
CA HIS A 410 44.94 -16.38 19.26
C HIS A 410 46.41 -16.14 19.01
N GLU A 411 47.16 -16.06 20.11
CA GLU A 411 48.54 -16.55 20.25
C GLU A 411 48.67 -17.24 21.60
#